data_6a654bc6b24d0a966ac1fa459bba1ac6
#
_entry.id   6a654bc6b24d0a966ac1fa459bba1ac6
#
_cell.length_a   1.000
_cell.length_b   1.000
_cell.length_c   1.000
_cell.angle_alpha   90.00
_cell.angle_beta   90.00
_cell.angle_gamma   90.00
#
_symmetry.space_group_name_H-M   'P 1'
#
loop_
_entity.id
_entity.type
_entity.pdbx_description
1 polymer ?
#
loop_
_entity_poly.entity_id
_entity_poly.type
_entity_poly.pdbx_seq_one_letter_code
_entity_poly.pdbx_strand_id
1 'polypeptide(L)'
;MDGFGTNEGIIVLAATNRVDILDPAILRPGRFDRKVMVGRPDVKGREEILRVHVRNKPLSDDVDLHEIARTTAGFAGADLENLMNEAAICAAKQNRQFIKKEDVDKCFVKIGIGGEKKSRLVPEKERKITAYHESGHAILFHLLSEVGPVHLVSIIPNGRGAGGYTMPLPENDNVFMTKKHMLQDIMVSFGGRIAEELIFGDITTGASADIKQATQTAQAMVVKYGMSEKVGLINYEVNSEEEVFLGRDLGHARNYSEKVAAMIDKEVRRIMDCLLYTSDAADDGESVD
;
A
#
# COMPACT_ATOMS: atom_id res chain seq x y z
N MET A 1 -23.89 32.80 4.77
CA MET A 1 -24.98 31.86 5.00
C MET A 1 -25.94 32.33 6.08
N ASP A 2 -25.48 33.12 7.03
CA ASP A 2 -26.38 33.77 7.98
C ASP A 2 -27.13 34.90 7.31
N GLY A 3 -28.47 34.91 7.36
CA GLY A 3 -29.31 35.97 6.80
C GLY A 3 -30.14 35.60 5.59
N PHE A 4 -30.04 34.42 5.08
CA PHE A 4 -31.03 33.91 4.14
C PHE A 4 -32.20 33.34 4.92
N GLY A 5 -33.36 34.03 4.84
CA GLY A 5 -34.62 33.43 5.29
C GLY A 5 -34.80 32.07 4.62
N THR A 6 -35.74 31.26 5.10
CA THR A 6 -36.06 29.94 4.56
C THR A 6 -36.13 30.00 3.04
N ASN A 7 -35.01 29.66 2.37
CA ASN A 7 -34.97 29.51 0.91
C ASN A 7 -35.56 28.17 0.55
N GLU A 8 -36.87 28.17 0.28
CA GLU A 8 -37.57 26.99 -0.20
C GLU A 8 -36.96 26.52 -1.53
N GLY A 9 -36.41 25.33 -1.55
CA GLY A 9 -35.97 24.66 -2.77
C GLY A 9 -34.48 24.81 -3.15
N ILE A 10 -33.63 25.45 -2.32
CA ILE A 10 -32.18 25.53 -2.60
C ILE A 10 -31.43 24.59 -1.65
N ILE A 11 -30.68 23.65 -2.23
CA ILE A 11 -29.74 22.79 -1.51
C ILE A 11 -28.31 23.22 -1.86
N VAL A 12 -27.53 23.55 -0.84
CA VAL A 12 -26.10 23.90 -1.00
C VAL A 12 -25.25 22.69 -0.63
N LEU A 13 -24.41 22.26 -1.56
CA LEU A 13 -23.45 21.18 -1.37
C LEU A 13 -22.04 21.76 -1.46
N ALA A 14 -21.16 21.34 -0.57
CA ALA A 14 -19.73 21.63 -0.62
C ALA A 14 -18.94 20.35 -0.37
N ALA A 15 -17.77 20.23 -0.97
CA ALA A 15 -16.86 19.11 -0.76
C ALA A 15 -15.47 19.62 -0.41
N THR A 16 -14.80 18.93 0.49
CA THR A 16 -13.41 19.21 0.87
C THR A 16 -12.72 17.91 1.25
N ASN A 17 -11.43 17.81 0.95
CA ASN A 17 -10.57 16.73 1.43
C ASN A 17 -10.01 17.03 2.85
N ARG A 18 -10.17 18.27 3.33
CA ARG A 18 -9.64 18.71 4.62
C ARG A 18 -10.73 19.40 5.42
N VAL A 19 -11.42 18.60 6.22
CA VAL A 19 -12.45 19.12 7.15
C VAL A 19 -11.80 19.85 8.34
N ASP A 20 -10.59 19.48 8.68
CA ASP A 20 -9.77 19.98 9.80
C ASP A 20 -9.44 21.48 9.68
N ILE A 21 -9.31 21.99 8.45
CA ILE A 21 -9.01 23.41 8.21
C ILE A 21 -10.25 24.32 8.08
N LEU A 22 -11.44 23.73 8.09
CA LEU A 22 -12.67 24.52 7.99
C LEU A 22 -12.95 25.25 9.32
N ASP A 23 -13.36 26.52 9.21
CA ASP A 23 -13.87 27.26 10.36
C ASP A 23 -15.06 26.49 10.98
N PRO A 24 -15.01 26.14 12.28
CA PRO A 24 -16.11 25.45 12.96
C PRO A 24 -17.45 26.18 12.82
N ALA A 25 -17.44 27.49 12.61
CA ALA A 25 -18.64 28.26 12.37
C ALA A 25 -19.40 27.84 11.10
N ILE A 26 -18.72 27.34 10.07
CA ILE A 26 -19.35 26.88 8.84
C ILE A 26 -20.14 25.58 9.08
N LEU A 27 -19.72 24.79 10.05
CA LEU A 27 -20.29 23.48 10.37
C LEU A 27 -21.43 23.55 11.41
N ARG A 28 -21.86 24.77 11.80
CA ARG A 28 -22.97 24.96 12.76
C ARG A 28 -24.33 24.67 12.10
N PRO A 29 -25.33 24.22 12.89
CA PRO A 29 -26.69 24.05 12.42
C PRO A 29 -27.21 25.30 11.70
N GLY A 30 -27.94 25.11 10.61
CA GLY A 30 -28.42 26.19 9.74
C GLY A 30 -27.45 26.65 8.65
N ARG A 31 -26.26 26.03 8.57
CA ARG A 31 -25.27 26.20 7.48
C ARG A 31 -25.01 24.86 6.81
N PHE A 32 -23.87 24.19 7.08
CA PHE A 32 -23.62 22.82 6.63
C PHE A 32 -23.89 21.86 7.81
N ASP A 33 -25.15 21.56 8.01
CA ASP A 33 -25.65 20.76 9.13
C ASP A 33 -25.52 19.24 8.89
N ARG A 34 -25.38 18.83 7.64
CA ARG A 34 -25.15 17.43 7.26
C ARG A 34 -23.72 17.22 6.75
N LYS A 35 -23.00 16.34 7.41
CA LYS A 35 -21.66 15.91 7.02
C LYS A 35 -21.77 14.48 6.50
N VAL A 36 -21.36 14.27 5.27
CA VAL A 36 -21.28 12.93 4.66
C VAL A 36 -19.81 12.63 4.41
N MET A 37 -19.30 11.63 5.11
CA MET A 37 -17.95 11.14 4.85
C MET A 37 -17.98 10.13 3.71
N VAL A 38 -17.24 10.42 2.65
CA VAL A 38 -17.09 9.53 1.50
C VAL A 38 -15.77 8.77 1.68
N GLY A 39 -15.85 7.52 2.13
CA GLY A 39 -14.71 6.62 2.26
C GLY A 39 -14.25 6.04 0.92
N ARG A 40 -13.19 5.24 0.97
CA ARG A 40 -12.78 4.44 -0.21
C ARG A 40 -13.86 3.41 -0.53
N PRO A 41 -14.13 3.18 -1.84
CA PRO A 41 -15.16 2.23 -2.25
C PRO A 41 -14.72 0.77 -1.98
N ASP A 42 -15.68 -0.08 -1.64
CA ASP A 42 -15.54 -1.53 -1.62
C ASP A 42 -15.48 -2.11 -3.05
N VAL A 43 -15.34 -3.43 -3.19
CA VAL A 43 -15.26 -4.11 -4.50
C VAL A 43 -16.44 -3.75 -5.39
N LYS A 44 -17.66 -3.75 -4.84
CA LYS A 44 -18.87 -3.43 -5.61
C LYS A 44 -18.89 -1.97 -6.04
N GLY A 45 -18.55 -1.07 -5.13
CA GLY A 45 -18.44 0.36 -5.43
C GLY A 45 -17.37 0.65 -6.49
N ARG A 46 -16.22 -0.04 -6.46
CA ARG A 46 -15.19 0.09 -7.47
C ARG A 46 -15.67 -0.40 -8.84
N GLU A 47 -16.38 -1.51 -8.89
CA GLU A 47 -16.97 -2.02 -10.12
C GLU A 47 -17.98 -1.03 -10.72
N GLU A 48 -18.85 -0.45 -9.91
CA GLU A 48 -19.81 0.58 -10.35
C GLU A 48 -19.11 1.84 -10.86
N ILE A 49 -18.06 2.30 -10.18
CA ILE A 49 -17.22 3.42 -10.59
C ILE A 49 -16.53 3.12 -11.94
N LEU A 50 -15.94 1.94 -12.09
CA LEU A 50 -15.33 1.50 -13.34
C LEU A 50 -16.34 1.52 -14.48
N ARG A 51 -17.56 1.02 -14.27
CA ARG A 51 -18.66 1.06 -15.26
C ARG A 51 -18.97 2.49 -15.73
N VAL A 52 -18.88 3.47 -14.83
CA VAL A 52 -19.07 4.88 -15.20
C VAL A 52 -17.92 5.37 -16.09
N HIS A 53 -16.68 5.08 -15.72
CA HIS A 53 -15.49 5.59 -16.43
C HIS A 53 -15.21 4.90 -17.78
N VAL A 54 -15.83 3.73 -18.04
CA VAL A 54 -15.69 3.02 -19.35
C VAL A 54 -16.82 3.27 -20.32
N ARG A 55 -17.84 4.06 -19.98
CA ARG A 55 -19.01 4.30 -20.86
C ARG A 55 -18.66 4.73 -22.28
N ASN A 56 -17.59 5.52 -22.43
CA ASN A 56 -17.11 6.04 -23.70
C ASN A 56 -15.79 5.42 -24.15
N LYS A 57 -15.41 4.28 -23.56
CA LYS A 57 -14.18 3.56 -23.87
C LYS A 57 -14.52 2.16 -24.33
N PRO A 58 -14.22 1.78 -25.58
CA PRO A 58 -14.49 0.44 -26.05
C PRO A 58 -13.57 -0.57 -25.37
N LEU A 59 -14.17 -1.56 -24.72
CA LEU A 59 -13.47 -2.68 -24.08
C LEU A 59 -13.51 -3.90 -24.99
N SER A 60 -12.46 -4.70 -24.94
CA SER A 60 -12.41 -6.04 -25.52
C SER A 60 -13.12 -7.03 -24.60
N ASP A 61 -13.55 -8.17 -25.14
CA ASP A 61 -14.29 -9.22 -24.39
C ASP A 61 -13.47 -9.87 -23.28
N ASP A 62 -12.12 -9.69 -23.29
CA ASP A 62 -11.21 -10.19 -22.26
C ASP A 62 -11.12 -9.30 -21.01
N VAL A 63 -11.80 -8.15 -20.99
CA VAL A 63 -11.79 -7.20 -19.88
C VAL A 63 -12.97 -7.43 -18.95
N ASP A 64 -12.70 -7.97 -17.77
CA ASP A 64 -13.69 -8.14 -16.71
C ASP A 64 -13.53 -7.02 -15.65
N LEU A 65 -14.55 -6.15 -15.56
CA LEU A 65 -14.58 -5.04 -14.60
C LEU A 65 -14.66 -5.53 -13.15
N HIS A 66 -15.27 -6.69 -12.91
CA HIS A 66 -15.32 -7.29 -11.59
C HIS A 66 -13.92 -7.75 -11.13
N GLU A 67 -13.16 -8.39 -12.00
CA GLU A 67 -11.77 -8.78 -11.73
C GLU A 67 -10.90 -7.55 -11.45
N ILE A 68 -11.03 -6.49 -12.28
CA ILE A 68 -10.31 -5.22 -12.06
C ILE A 68 -10.70 -4.61 -10.71
N ALA A 69 -11.98 -4.63 -10.35
CA ALA A 69 -12.42 -4.10 -9.06
C ALA A 69 -11.82 -4.87 -7.88
N ARG A 70 -11.64 -6.17 -7.99
CA ARG A 70 -10.95 -6.99 -6.97
C ARG A 70 -9.48 -6.65 -6.84
N THR A 71 -8.76 -6.54 -7.97
CA THR A 71 -7.31 -6.28 -7.98
C THR A 71 -6.95 -4.86 -7.57
N THR A 72 -7.89 -3.91 -7.64
CA THR A 72 -7.69 -2.49 -7.30
C THR A 72 -8.11 -2.15 -5.87
N ALA A 73 -7.89 -3.08 -4.91
CA ALA A 73 -8.15 -2.81 -3.50
C ALA A 73 -7.48 -1.51 -3.02
N GLY A 74 -8.24 -0.67 -2.30
CA GLY A 74 -7.74 0.60 -1.80
C GLY A 74 -7.71 1.77 -2.81
N PHE A 75 -8.05 1.56 -4.08
CA PHE A 75 -8.16 2.65 -5.06
C PHE A 75 -9.38 3.53 -4.77
N ALA A 76 -9.19 4.84 -4.90
CA ALA A 76 -10.27 5.82 -4.94
C ALA A 76 -10.86 5.94 -6.35
N GLY A 77 -11.99 6.64 -6.49
CA GLY A 77 -12.61 6.85 -7.80
C GLY A 77 -11.69 7.48 -8.83
N ALA A 78 -10.88 8.46 -8.40
CA ALA A 78 -9.90 9.12 -9.26
C ALA A 78 -8.78 8.16 -9.73
N ASP A 79 -8.37 7.21 -8.89
CA ASP A 79 -7.36 6.21 -9.27
C ASP A 79 -7.89 5.25 -10.33
N LEU A 80 -9.17 4.84 -10.20
CA LEU A 80 -9.86 3.98 -11.16
C LEU A 80 -10.09 4.70 -12.50
N GLU A 81 -10.46 5.98 -12.45
CA GLU A 81 -10.56 6.82 -13.66
C GLU A 81 -9.21 6.90 -14.38
N ASN A 82 -8.15 7.21 -13.64
CA ASN A 82 -6.80 7.31 -14.16
C ASN A 82 -6.33 5.97 -14.77
N LEU A 83 -6.63 4.85 -14.13
CA LEU A 83 -6.32 3.51 -14.62
C LEU A 83 -6.94 3.28 -16.00
N MET A 84 -8.23 3.55 -16.15
CA MET A 84 -8.93 3.33 -17.41
C MET A 84 -8.53 4.34 -18.51
N ASN A 85 -8.16 5.56 -18.13
CA ASN A 85 -7.60 6.55 -19.07
C ASN A 85 -6.23 6.14 -19.58
N GLU A 86 -5.33 5.70 -18.69
CA GLU A 86 -4.00 5.22 -19.06
C GLU A 86 -4.08 3.95 -19.92
N ALA A 87 -5.00 3.02 -19.61
CA ALA A 87 -5.25 1.83 -20.42
C ALA A 87 -5.73 2.18 -21.83
N ALA A 88 -6.61 3.18 -21.96
CA ALA A 88 -7.04 3.69 -23.27
C ALA A 88 -5.88 4.30 -24.07
N ILE A 89 -5.00 5.07 -23.40
CA ILE A 89 -3.79 5.62 -24.03
C ILE A 89 -2.84 4.49 -24.45
N CYS A 90 -2.70 3.43 -23.64
CA CYS A 90 -1.90 2.26 -24.01
C CYS A 90 -2.42 1.58 -25.27
N ALA A 91 -3.72 1.34 -25.37
CA ALA A 91 -4.36 0.77 -26.56
C ALA A 91 -4.15 1.66 -27.80
N ALA A 92 -4.37 2.98 -27.66
CA ALA A 92 -4.20 3.95 -28.74
C ALA A 92 -2.75 4.00 -29.26
N LYS A 93 -1.74 3.94 -28.40
CA LYS A 93 -0.32 3.87 -28.79
C LYS A 93 0.03 2.64 -29.59
N GLN A 94 -0.76 1.57 -29.50
CA GLN A 94 -0.63 0.35 -30.27
C GLN A 94 -1.58 0.32 -31.49
N ASN A 95 -2.18 1.46 -31.85
CA ASN A 95 -3.16 1.60 -32.93
C ASN A 95 -4.35 0.63 -32.79
N ARG A 96 -4.77 0.32 -31.57
CA ARG A 96 -5.94 -0.51 -31.27
C ARG A 96 -7.14 0.36 -30.91
N GLN A 97 -8.32 -0.09 -31.32
CA GLN A 97 -9.59 0.60 -31.02
C GLN A 97 -10.19 0.14 -29.69
N PHE A 98 -9.77 -1.00 -29.15
CA PHE A 98 -10.31 -1.61 -27.95
C PHE A 98 -9.22 -1.73 -26.88
N ILE A 99 -9.60 -1.47 -25.63
CA ILE A 99 -8.78 -1.71 -24.44
C ILE A 99 -8.81 -3.20 -24.15
N LYS A 100 -7.66 -3.84 -24.02
CA LYS A 100 -7.50 -5.24 -23.62
C LYS A 100 -7.12 -5.35 -22.15
N LYS A 101 -7.32 -6.53 -21.57
CA LYS A 101 -6.86 -6.86 -20.22
C LYS A 101 -5.39 -6.52 -20.01
N GLU A 102 -4.53 -6.87 -20.98
CA GLU A 102 -3.08 -6.58 -20.90
C GLU A 102 -2.74 -5.09 -20.78
N ASP A 103 -3.59 -4.18 -21.30
CA ASP A 103 -3.39 -2.73 -21.16
C ASP A 103 -3.71 -2.29 -19.74
N VAL A 104 -4.78 -2.83 -19.17
CA VAL A 104 -5.19 -2.53 -17.79
C VAL A 104 -4.14 -3.03 -16.82
N ASP A 105 -3.66 -4.27 -16.96
CA ASP A 105 -2.62 -4.86 -16.11
C ASP A 105 -1.32 -4.06 -16.16
N LYS A 106 -0.86 -3.68 -17.36
CA LYS A 106 0.32 -2.80 -17.53
C LYS A 106 0.15 -1.44 -16.88
N CYS A 107 -1.04 -0.86 -17.02
CA CYS A 107 -1.32 0.46 -16.43
C CYS A 107 -1.50 0.38 -14.92
N PHE A 108 -2.07 -0.68 -14.39
CA PHE A 108 -2.16 -0.94 -12.96
C PHE A 108 -0.77 -0.97 -12.30
N VAL A 109 0.15 -1.73 -12.89
CA VAL A 109 1.56 -1.76 -12.46
C VAL A 109 2.20 -0.37 -12.56
N LYS A 110 2.00 0.33 -13.68
CA LYS A 110 2.54 1.68 -13.90
C LYS A 110 2.06 2.69 -12.85
N ILE A 111 0.80 2.62 -12.45
CA ILE A 111 0.21 3.52 -11.44
C ILE A 111 0.71 3.15 -10.03
N GLY A 112 0.70 1.87 -9.69
CA GLY A 112 1.10 1.37 -8.37
C GLY A 112 2.60 1.55 -8.10
N ILE A 113 3.44 1.12 -9.02
CA ILE A 113 4.90 0.98 -8.83
C ILE A 113 5.69 2.00 -9.65
N GLY A 114 5.09 2.58 -10.69
CA GLY A 114 5.74 3.48 -11.64
C GLY A 114 6.09 2.78 -12.96
N GLY A 115 6.27 3.57 -14.01
CA GLY A 115 6.55 3.04 -15.35
C GLY A 115 7.88 2.31 -15.44
N GLU A 116 7.91 1.21 -16.20
CA GLU A 116 9.13 0.45 -16.48
C GLU A 116 10.17 1.29 -17.22
N LYS A 117 11.43 1.24 -16.79
CA LYS A 117 12.58 1.87 -17.48
C LYS A 117 13.28 0.87 -18.39
N LYS A 118 12.67 0.52 -19.51
CA LYS A 118 13.24 -0.45 -20.49
C LYS A 118 14.54 0.03 -21.16
N SER A 119 14.85 1.31 -21.12
CA SER A 119 16.06 1.89 -21.70
C SER A 119 17.31 1.77 -20.83
N ARG A 120 17.16 1.38 -19.54
CA ARG A 120 18.29 1.22 -18.64
C ARG A 120 19.01 -0.12 -18.94
N LEU A 121 20.26 -0.03 -19.35
CA LEU A 121 21.14 -1.20 -19.46
C LEU A 121 21.52 -1.65 -18.04
N VAL A 122 20.98 -2.77 -17.60
CA VAL A 122 21.29 -3.38 -16.31
C VAL A 122 22.33 -4.49 -16.55
N PRO A 123 23.49 -4.45 -15.87
CA PRO A 123 24.49 -5.52 -15.96
C PRO A 123 23.89 -6.88 -15.61
N GLU A 124 24.36 -7.95 -16.23
CA GLU A 124 23.85 -9.29 -15.98
C GLU A 124 23.95 -9.73 -14.51
N LYS A 125 25.03 -9.31 -13.83
CA LYS A 125 25.21 -9.55 -12.39
C LYS A 125 24.08 -8.91 -11.57
N GLU A 126 23.74 -7.66 -11.84
CA GLU A 126 22.65 -6.96 -11.13
C GLU A 126 21.28 -7.59 -11.45
N ARG A 127 21.05 -7.99 -12.71
CA ARG A 127 19.82 -8.70 -13.10
C ARG A 127 19.66 -10.02 -12.35
N LYS A 128 20.76 -10.75 -12.18
CA LYS A 128 20.76 -12.00 -11.44
C LYS A 128 20.45 -11.78 -9.97
N ILE A 129 21.07 -10.78 -9.33
CA ILE A 129 20.79 -10.41 -7.95
C ILE A 129 19.31 -10.05 -7.78
N THR A 130 18.79 -9.17 -8.63
CA THR A 130 17.37 -8.78 -8.61
C THR A 130 16.45 -10.00 -8.79
N ALA A 131 16.77 -10.92 -9.68
CA ALA A 131 15.94 -12.10 -9.92
C ALA A 131 15.83 -12.99 -8.69
N TYR A 132 16.92 -13.24 -7.98
CA TYR A 132 16.89 -14.01 -6.73
C TYR A 132 16.19 -13.24 -5.61
N HIS A 133 16.43 -11.94 -5.49
CA HIS A 133 15.76 -11.07 -4.53
C HIS A 133 14.23 -11.13 -4.66
N GLU A 134 13.71 -10.90 -5.86
CA GLU A 134 12.26 -10.95 -6.13
C GLU A 134 11.70 -12.37 -6.00
N SER A 135 12.52 -13.40 -6.29
CA SER A 135 12.12 -14.80 -6.08
C SER A 135 11.95 -15.12 -4.60
N GLY A 136 12.83 -14.59 -3.72
CA GLY A 136 12.70 -14.76 -2.27
C GLY A 136 11.37 -14.20 -1.75
N HIS A 137 10.99 -12.99 -2.17
CA HIS A 137 9.66 -12.45 -1.85
C HIS A 137 8.53 -13.35 -2.39
N ALA A 138 8.64 -13.82 -3.63
CA ALA A 138 7.61 -14.63 -4.26
C ALA A 138 7.42 -16.00 -3.57
N ILE A 139 8.50 -16.63 -3.13
CA ILE A 139 8.46 -17.90 -2.38
C ILE A 139 7.70 -17.70 -1.07
N LEU A 140 8.03 -16.66 -0.30
CA LEU A 140 7.37 -16.38 0.97
C LEU A 140 5.89 -16.02 0.79
N PHE A 141 5.52 -15.26 -0.24
CA PHE A 141 4.11 -15.05 -0.58
C PHE A 141 3.39 -16.37 -0.87
N HIS A 142 4.06 -17.34 -1.50
CA HIS A 142 3.45 -18.64 -1.80
C HIS A 142 3.31 -19.53 -0.56
N LEU A 143 4.27 -19.48 0.35
CA LEU A 143 4.29 -20.33 1.56
C LEU A 143 3.40 -19.79 2.68
N LEU A 144 3.22 -18.48 2.77
CA LEU A 144 2.53 -17.84 3.88
C LEU A 144 1.05 -17.60 3.56
N SER A 145 0.18 -18.01 4.50
CA SER A 145 -1.28 -18.10 4.26
C SER A 145 -2.05 -16.79 4.36
N GLU A 146 -1.48 -15.75 5.00
CA GLU A 146 -2.22 -14.51 5.30
C GLU A 146 -1.95 -13.37 4.32
N VAL A 147 -0.87 -13.45 3.54
CA VAL A 147 -0.39 -12.35 2.68
C VAL A 147 -0.91 -12.40 1.25
N GLY A 148 -1.68 -13.43 0.91
CA GLY A 148 -2.25 -13.64 -0.42
C GLY A 148 -1.25 -14.11 -1.47
N PRO A 149 -1.75 -14.57 -2.64
CA PRO A 149 -0.92 -15.07 -3.71
C PRO A 149 -0.17 -13.94 -4.42
N VAL A 150 0.93 -14.30 -5.09
CA VAL A 150 1.65 -13.39 -5.98
C VAL A 150 0.83 -13.11 -7.23
N HIS A 151 0.66 -11.84 -7.56
CA HIS A 151 0.06 -11.41 -8.82
C HIS A 151 1.10 -11.28 -9.93
N LEU A 152 2.23 -10.64 -9.64
CA LEU A 152 3.26 -10.34 -10.63
C LEU A 152 4.64 -10.22 -9.99
N VAL A 153 5.64 -10.78 -10.67
CA VAL A 153 7.06 -10.61 -10.36
C VAL A 153 7.75 -10.02 -11.58
N SER A 154 8.57 -9.00 -11.40
CA SER A 154 9.32 -8.36 -12.49
C SER A 154 10.73 -8.00 -12.05
N ILE A 155 11.68 -8.26 -12.93
CA ILE A 155 13.08 -7.85 -12.78
C ILE A 155 13.43 -6.63 -13.65
N ILE A 156 12.41 -5.92 -14.14
CA ILE A 156 12.58 -4.72 -14.95
C ILE A 156 12.60 -3.51 -14.00
N PRO A 157 13.64 -2.67 -14.06
CA PRO A 157 13.71 -1.48 -13.22
C PRO A 157 12.54 -0.54 -13.43
N ASN A 158 12.02 0.01 -12.35
CA ASN A 158 10.92 0.96 -12.40
C ASN A 158 11.36 2.43 -12.29
N GLY A 159 10.41 3.33 -12.50
CA GLY A 159 10.63 4.78 -12.44
C GLY A 159 10.99 5.31 -11.04
N ARG A 160 10.68 4.56 -9.99
CA ARG A 160 10.96 4.93 -8.58
C ARG A 160 12.32 4.46 -8.07
N GLY A 161 13.11 3.79 -8.92
CA GLY A 161 14.49 3.40 -8.60
C GLY A 161 14.68 1.96 -8.12
N ALA A 162 13.62 1.17 -8.00
CA ALA A 162 13.74 -0.26 -7.71
C ALA A 162 14.26 -1.04 -8.93
N GLY A 163 15.07 -2.06 -8.69
CA GLY A 163 15.63 -2.94 -9.72
C GLY A 163 14.62 -3.95 -10.26
N GLY A 164 13.67 -4.36 -9.41
CA GLY A 164 12.55 -5.25 -9.68
C GLY A 164 11.40 -4.94 -8.75
N TYR A 165 10.40 -5.81 -8.75
CA TYR A 165 9.29 -5.77 -7.78
C TYR A 165 8.51 -7.07 -7.78
N THR A 166 7.99 -7.42 -6.62
CA THR A 166 7.02 -8.50 -6.42
C THR A 166 5.72 -7.89 -5.89
N MET A 167 4.60 -8.18 -6.56
CA MET A 167 3.29 -7.63 -6.22
C MET A 167 2.34 -8.74 -5.81
N PRO A 168 1.78 -8.70 -4.59
CA PRO A 168 0.72 -9.61 -4.20
C PRO A 168 -0.61 -9.24 -4.88
N LEU A 169 -1.50 -10.22 -5.01
CA LEU A 169 -2.89 -10.02 -5.39
C LEU A 169 -3.74 -9.91 -4.13
N PRO A 170 -4.32 -8.75 -3.82
CA PRO A 170 -5.26 -8.66 -2.72
C PRO A 170 -6.50 -9.54 -3.00
N GLU A 171 -6.77 -10.50 -2.14
CA GLU A 171 -7.95 -11.36 -2.30
C GLU A 171 -9.25 -10.69 -1.84
N ASN A 172 -9.14 -9.83 -0.82
CA ASN A 172 -10.28 -9.17 -0.18
C ASN A 172 -9.94 -7.74 0.26
N ASP A 173 -10.96 -6.90 0.39
CA ASP A 173 -10.87 -5.61 1.07
C ASP A 173 -10.91 -5.83 2.59
N ASN A 174 -9.84 -6.35 3.17
CA ASN A 174 -9.78 -6.59 4.60
C ASN A 174 -9.81 -5.26 5.37
N VAL A 175 -10.83 -5.08 6.19
CA VAL A 175 -10.96 -3.91 7.08
C VAL A 175 -9.99 -4.00 8.25
N PHE A 176 -9.67 -5.22 8.69
CA PHE A 176 -8.79 -5.47 9.83
C PHE A 176 -7.59 -6.32 9.41
N MET A 177 -6.40 -5.90 9.87
CA MET A 177 -5.18 -6.69 9.75
C MET A 177 -4.95 -7.43 11.07
N THR A 178 -4.77 -8.74 11.00
CA THR A 178 -4.45 -9.55 12.18
C THR A 178 -2.98 -9.42 12.56
N LYS A 179 -2.62 -9.72 13.81
CA LYS A 179 -1.23 -9.81 14.23
C LYS A 179 -0.44 -10.79 13.35
N LYS A 180 -1.05 -11.94 13.02
CA LYS A 180 -0.44 -12.96 12.15
C LYS A 180 -0.15 -12.42 10.76
N HIS A 181 -1.09 -11.69 10.15
CA HIS A 181 -0.92 -11.03 8.85
C HIS A 181 0.28 -10.07 8.89
N MET A 182 0.34 -9.16 9.88
CA MET A 182 1.44 -8.19 10.00
C MET A 182 2.80 -8.86 10.21
N LEU A 183 2.87 -9.97 10.96
CA LEU A 183 4.10 -10.73 11.11
C LEU A 183 4.52 -11.37 9.79
N GLN A 184 3.60 -11.93 9.03
CA GLN A 184 3.89 -12.50 7.71
C GLN A 184 4.29 -11.44 6.68
N ASP A 185 3.74 -10.23 6.73
CA ASP A 185 4.20 -9.09 5.90
C ASP A 185 5.67 -8.75 6.17
N ILE A 186 6.08 -8.78 7.45
CA ILE A 186 7.47 -8.57 7.83
C ILE A 186 8.36 -9.70 7.28
N MET A 187 7.91 -10.96 7.39
CA MET A 187 8.65 -12.10 6.84
C MET A 187 8.84 -11.97 5.33
N VAL A 188 7.78 -11.67 4.60
CA VAL A 188 7.86 -11.42 3.14
C VAL A 188 8.87 -10.31 2.83
N SER A 189 8.88 -9.22 3.61
CA SER A 189 9.83 -8.12 3.41
C SER A 189 11.30 -8.56 3.57
N PHE A 190 11.58 -9.63 4.29
CA PHE A 190 12.94 -10.17 4.42
C PHE A 190 13.33 -11.12 3.28
N GLY A 191 12.37 -11.66 2.53
CA GLY A 191 12.61 -12.71 1.53
C GLY A 191 13.70 -12.34 0.52
N GLY A 192 13.67 -11.12 -0.01
CA GLY A 192 14.68 -10.66 -0.97
C GLY A 192 16.09 -10.65 -0.39
N ARG A 193 16.26 -10.13 0.84
CA ARG A 193 17.56 -10.10 1.52
C ARG A 193 18.09 -11.50 1.83
N ILE A 194 17.22 -12.39 2.31
CA ILE A 194 17.59 -13.77 2.65
C ILE A 194 18.03 -14.52 1.40
N ALA A 195 17.29 -14.38 0.30
CA ALA A 195 17.67 -14.99 -0.97
C ALA A 195 19.03 -14.47 -1.49
N GLU A 196 19.36 -13.18 -1.30
CA GLU A 196 20.69 -12.65 -1.62
C GLU A 196 21.78 -13.33 -0.76
N GLU A 197 21.56 -13.42 0.55
CA GLU A 197 22.52 -13.99 1.50
C GLU A 197 22.77 -15.48 1.22
N LEU A 198 21.72 -16.27 1.01
CA LEU A 198 21.81 -17.70 0.72
C LEU A 198 22.55 -18.01 -0.62
N ILE A 199 22.24 -17.24 -1.65
CA ILE A 199 22.75 -17.56 -3.01
C ILE A 199 24.11 -16.94 -3.29
N PHE A 200 24.36 -15.74 -2.76
CA PHE A 200 25.59 -14.99 -3.06
C PHE A 200 26.56 -14.91 -1.89
N GLY A 201 26.15 -15.32 -0.67
CA GLY A 201 26.94 -15.14 0.54
C GLY A 201 27.19 -13.67 0.89
N ASP A 202 26.39 -12.75 0.34
CA ASP A 202 26.52 -11.30 0.50
C ASP A 202 25.15 -10.64 0.39
N ILE A 203 25.05 -9.40 0.86
CA ILE A 203 23.83 -8.62 0.88
C ILE A 203 24.04 -7.29 0.16
N THR A 204 22.97 -6.79 -0.48
CA THR A 204 23.04 -5.52 -1.19
C THR A 204 22.19 -4.43 -0.53
N THR A 205 22.35 -3.20 -0.99
CA THR A 205 21.52 -2.07 -0.60
C THR A 205 20.10 -2.16 -1.16
N GLY A 206 19.81 -3.12 -2.03
CA GLY A 206 18.50 -3.34 -2.67
C GLY A 206 17.38 -3.53 -1.65
N ALA A 207 17.66 -4.27 -0.59
CA ALA A 207 16.69 -4.55 0.50
C ALA A 207 16.39 -3.35 1.43
N SER A 208 16.92 -2.15 1.17
CA SER A 208 16.74 -1.01 2.08
C SER A 208 15.28 -0.56 2.24
N ALA A 209 14.50 -0.63 1.17
CA ALA A 209 13.07 -0.28 1.20
C ALA A 209 12.27 -1.32 1.99
N ASP A 210 12.57 -2.59 1.83
CA ASP A 210 11.92 -3.71 2.49
C ASP A 210 12.18 -3.70 3.99
N ILE A 211 13.44 -3.48 4.39
CA ILE A 211 13.82 -3.31 5.80
C ILE A 211 13.09 -2.12 6.42
N LYS A 212 12.98 -1.00 5.69
CA LYS A 212 12.23 0.17 6.17
C LYS A 212 10.75 -0.17 6.38
N GLN A 213 10.13 -0.85 5.43
CA GLN A 213 8.72 -1.26 5.52
C GLN A 213 8.51 -2.23 6.69
N ALA A 214 9.33 -3.27 6.81
CA ALA A 214 9.31 -4.21 7.92
C ALA A 214 9.42 -3.50 9.29
N THR A 215 10.37 -2.56 9.40
CA THR A 215 10.56 -1.77 10.62
C THR A 215 9.33 -0.92 10.96
N GLN A 216 8.73 -0.26 9.96
CA GLN A 216 7.51 0.53 10.16
C GLN A 216 6.33 -0.34 10.59
N THR A 217 6.17 -1.53 10.01
CA THR A 217 5.14 -2.49 10.41
C THR A 217 5.36 -2.97 11.84
N ALA A 218 6.57 -3.36 12.21
CA ALA A 218 6.90 -3.77 13.58
C ALA A 218 6.69 -2.64 14.60
N GLN A 219 7.06 -1.41 14.27
CA GLN A 219 6.79 -0.24 15.10
C GLN A 219 5.28 0.00 15.27
N ALA A 220 4.50 -0.07 14.20
CA ALA A 220 3.06 0.09 14.28
C ALA A 220 2.40 -0.99 15.16
N MET A 221 2.86 -2.24 15.08
CA MET A 221 2.39 -3.33 15.95
C MET A 221 2.59 -3.01 17.42
N VAL A 222 3.75 -2.46 17.79
CA VAL A 222 4.12 -2.19 19.18
C VAL A 222 3.52 -0.88 19.69
N VAL A 223 3.63 0.19 18.88
CA VAL A 223 3.33 1.56 19.31
C VAL A 223 1.84 1.91 19.12
N LYS A 224 1.26 1.49 17.99
CA LYS A 224 -0.10 1.88 17.59
C LYS A 224 -1.15 0.86 18.00
N TYR A 225 -0.88 -0.43 17.75
CA TYR A 225 -1.89 -1.49 17.89
C TYR A 225 -1.79 -2.27 19.20
N GLY A 226 -0.78 -1.99 20.06
CA GLY A 226 -0.62 -2.68 21.34
C GLY A 226 -0.44 -4.20 21.19
N MET A 227 0.15 -4.67 20.08
CA MET A 227 0.30 -6.10 19.77
C MET A 227 1.51 -6.74 20.44
N SER A 228 2.17 -6.05 21.37
CA SER A 228 3.27 -6.57 22.18
C SER A 228 2.85 -6.79 23.63
N GLU A 229 3.04 -8.00 24.13
CA GLU A 229 2.76 -8.34 25.54
C GLU A 229 3.71 -7.62 26.50
N LYS A 230 4.96 -7.31 26.08
CA LYS A 230 5.97 -6.68 26.92
C LYS A 230 5.75 -5.19 27.09
N VAL A 231 5.27 -4.52 26.05
CA VAL A 231 4.96 -3.08 26.08
C VAL A 231 3.55 -2.83 26.57
N GLY A 232 2.64 -3.80 26.38
CA GLY A 232 1.26 -3.76 26.86
C GLY A 232 0.28 -3.11 25.89
N LEU A 233 -0.99 -3.04 26.32
CA LEU A 233 -2.13 -2.54 25.53
C LEU A 233 -2.22 -1.01 25.69
N ILE A 234 -1.22 -0.29 25.25
CA ILE A 234 -1.16 1.18 25.30
C ILE A 234 -0.85 1.70 23.91
N ASN A 235 -1.59 2.70 23.47
CA ASN A 235 -1.27 3.44 22.25
C ASN A 235 -0.30 4.58 22.59
N TYR A 236 0.91 4.49 22.07
CA TYR A 236 1.97 5.48 22.18
C TYR A 236 2.15 6.31 20.90
N GLU A 237 1.23 6.19 19.93
CA GLU A 237 1.27 6.98 18.70
C GLU A 237 1.11 8.48 19.03
N VAL A 238 2.02 9.28 18.55
CA VAL A 238 1.90 10.75 18.63
C VAL A 238 1.00 11.19 17.49
N ASN A 239 -0.17 11.75 17.79
CA ASN A 239 -1.07 12.32 16.80
C ASN A 239 -0.43 13.55 16.17
N SER A 240 0.21 13.37 15.02
CA SER A 240 0.76 14.48 14.23
C SER A 240 -0.33 15.38 13.60
N GLU A 241 -1.61 15.01 13.71
CA GLU A 241 -2.72 15.77 13.14
C GLU A 241 -3.08 17.02 13.97
N GLU A 242 -2.78 17.06 15.27
CA GLU A 242 -3.05 18.22 16.11
C GLU A 242 -1.92 19.27 16.10
N GLU A 243 -0.73 18.94 15.64
CA GLU A 243 0.44 19.84 15.68
C GLU A 243 0.59 20.77 14.47
N VAL A 244 -0.24 20.65 13.43
CA VAL A 244 -0.16 21.50 12.22
C VAL A 244 -0.52 22.96 12.51
N PHE A 245 -1.12 23.27 13.67
CA PHE A 245 -1.59 24.61 14.00
C PHE A 245 -0.58 25.50 14.75
N LEU A 246 0.46 24.93 15.30
CA LEU A 246 1.54 25.69 15.96
C LEU A 246 2.80 25.56 15.11
N GLY A 247 2.99 26.51 14.22
CA GLY A 247 4.10 26.57 13.29
C GLY A 247 5.46 26.29 13.92
N ARG A 248 6.23 25.44 13.26
CA ARG A 248 7.68 25.18 13.36
C ARG A 248 8.20 24.23 14.43
N ASP A 249 8.89 23.19 13.93
CA ASP A 249 10.18 22.65 14.43
C ASP A 249 10.44 22.69 15.95
N LEU A 250 9.49 22.24 16.73
CA LEU A 250 9.82 21.70 18.03
C LEU A 250 9.78 20.17 17.87
N GLY A 251 10.93 19.56 17.93
CA GLY A 251 11.15 18.15 17.67
C GLY A 251 10.05 17.27 18.25
N HIS A 252 9.67 16.24 17.53
CA HIS A 252 8.65 15.26 17.91
C HIS A 252 8.77 14.89 19.39
N ALA A 253 8.01 15.58 20.23
CA ALA A 253 8.00 15.32 21.65
C ALA A 253 7.39 13.94 21.86
N ARG A 254 8.20 12.96 22.24
CA ARG A 254 7.71 11.62 22.60
C ARG A 254 6.81 11.77 23.83
N ASN A 255 5.58 11.28 23.74
CA ASN A 255 4.63 11.32 24.87
C ASN A 255 4.90 10.22 25.92
N TYR A 256 6.08 9.63 25.93
CA TYR A 256 6.47 8.53 26.81
C TYR A 256 7.91 8.65 27.27
N SER A 257 8.21 8.03 28.42
CA SER A 257 9.53 8.10 29.06
C SER A 257 10.62 7.37 28.26
N GLU A 258 11.89 7.73 28.48
CA GLU A 258 13.04 7.05 27.89
C GLU A 258 13.06 5.53 28.19
N LYS A 259 12.56 5.13 29.37
CA LYS A 259 12.43 3.70 29.72
C LYS A 259 11.45 2.98 28.79
N VAL A 260 10.32 3.60 28.46
CA VAL A 260 9.32 3.05 27.53
C VAL A 260 9.89 3.04 26.12
N ALA A 261 10.61 4.09 25.71
CA ALA A 261 11.30 4.12 24.41
C ALA A 261 12.26 2.93 24.25
N ALA A 262 13.10 2.68 25.26
CA ALA A 262 14.02 1.52 25.25
C ALA A 262 13.28 0.16 25.21
N MET A 263 12.11 0.06 25.84
CA MET A 263 11.28 -1.15 25.75
C MET A 263 10.70 -1.35 24.35
N ILE A 264 10.22 -0.28 23.72
CA ILE A 264 9.71 -0.30 22.35
C ILE A 264 10.82 -0.71 21.37
N ASP A 265 11.99 -0.08 21.45
CA ASP A 265 13.14 -0.39 20.60
C ASP A 265 13.58 -1.86 20.73
N LYS A 266 13.63 -2.36 21.99
CA LYS A 266 13.96 -3.75 22.26
C LYS A 266 12.95 -4.73 21.67
N GLU A 267 11.66 -4.41 21.77
CA GLU A 267 10.60 -5.28 21.26
C GLU A 267 10.51 -5.26 19.74
N VAL A 268 10.66 -4.09 19.10
CA VAL A 268 10.77 -3.99 17.64
C VAL A 268 11.94 -4.83 17.13
N ARG A 269 13.12 -4.69 17.73
CA ARG A 269 14.29 -5.50 17.37
C ARG A 269 14.00 -6.98 17.53
N ARG A 270 13.40 -7.41 18.65
CA ARG A 270 13.05 -8.81 18.88
C ARG A 270 12.13 -9.37 17.80
N ILE A 271 11.12 -8.59 17.37
CA ILE A 271 10.22 -9.00 16.28
C ILE A 271 11.01 -9.19 14.99
N MET A 272 11.85 -8.22 14.64
CA MET A 272 12.64 -8.25 13.41
C MET A 272 13.62 -9.45 13.40
N ASP A 273 14.39 -9.65 14.47
CA ASP A 273 15.36 -10.73 14.57
C ASP A 273 14.69 -12.11 14.54
N CYS A 274 13.61 -12.30 15.29
CA CYS A 274 12.87 -13.56 15.32
C CYS A 274 12.32 -13.93 13.93
N LEU A 275 11.76 -12.97 13.22
CA LEU A 275 11.15 -13.23 11.91
C LEU A 275 12.18 -13.40 10.80
N LEU A 276 13.35 -12.77 10.91
CA LEU A 276 14.46 -12.98 9.99
C LEU A 276 14.88 -14.46 9.99
N TYR A 277 15.13 -15.04 11.18
CA TYR A 277 15.49 -16.47 11.30
C TYR A 277 14.37 -17.41 10.85
N THR A 278 13.10 -17.07 11.10
CA THR A 278 11.97 -17.91 10.67
C THR A 278 11.84 -17.90 9.13
N SER A 279 12.09 -16.76 8.50
CA SER A 279 12.04 -16.64 7.05
C SER A 279 13.20 -17.37 6.38
N ASP A 280 14.40 -17.31 6.95
CA ASP A 280 15.58 -18.03 6.49
C ASP A 280 15.35 -19.55 6.48
N ALA A 281 14.79 -20.11 7.57
CA ALA A 281 14.43 -21.52 7.65
C ALA A 281 13.37 -21.93 6.63
N ALA A 282 12.43 -21.05 6.27
CA ALA A 282 11.42 -21.31 5.27
C ALA A 282 12.00 -21.35 3.84
N ASP A 283 12.98 -20.49 3.55
CA ASP A 283 13.66 -20.45 2.24
C ASP A 283 14.59 -21.66 2.03
N ASP A 284 15.21 -22.18 3.11
CA ASP A 284 16.06 -23.39 3.06
C ASP A 284 15.26 -24.70 2.86
N GLY A 285 13.92 -24.64 2.94
CA GLY A 285 13.08 -25.82 2.79
C GLY A 285 13.20 -26.82 3.94
N GLU A 286 13.83 -26.44 5.03
CA GLU A 286 13.82 -27.24 6.26
C GLU A 286 12.45 -27.13 6.91
N SER A 287 11.70 -28.24 6.89
CA SER A 287 10.47 -28.37 7.65
C SER A 287 10.83 -28.30 9.14
N VAL A 288 10.47 -27.24 9.79
CA VAL A 288 10.47 -27.17 11.25
C VAL A 288 9.26 -27.98 11.71
N ASP A 289 9.51 -29.21 12.19
CA ASP A 289 8.55 -30.05 12.90
C ASP A 289 7.98 -29.35 14.17
#